data_cea988ddea6b603a366a976becef5891
#
_entry.id   cea988ddea6b603a366a976becef5891
#
_cell.length_a   1.000
_cell.length_b   1.000
_cell.length_c   1.000
_cell.angle_alpha   90.00
_cell.angle_beta   90.00
_cell.angle_gamma   90.00
#
_symmetry.space_group_name_H-M   'P 1'
#
loop_
_entity.id
_entity.type
_entity.pdbx_description
1 polymer ?
#
loop_
_entity_poly.entity_id
_entity_poly.type
_entity_poly.pdbx_seq_one_letter_code
_entity_poly.pdbx_strand_id
1 'polypeptide(L)'
;MKLVSFNHDGKDGYGAVLDGGILDLSGALYQESHFASLREVFAAGPGALTELRRLVDAGSATLGLSDVKIRMPIHNPSKIFCVGRNYYAYHEVKEDGRPEWPSIFPRFRDSFSAHDEPIIRGRDDGDQLDYEGELVVVIGKQGRHIAEKDSMSHIGGYTIANEGSVRNWIGRGTQNCPVKNQWRSGSMGPWIVTADEIADPMKLPIKTRVNGEIRQDGATDMMIFDIPFVISYISRFTRLEPGDLICTGSPGGSAIEFDPPRYLKPGDLLEVEIDGVGTLQNPIEAE
;
A
#
# COMPACT_ATOMS: atom_id res chain seq x y z
N MET A 1 14.47 0.91 -7.76
CA MET A 1 13.89 2.17 -8.31
C MET A 1 12.66 2.57 -7.49
N LYS A 2 12.39 3.89 -7.38
CA LYS A 2 11.11 4.41 -6.86
C LYS A 2 10.21 4.77 -8.04
N LEU A 3 9.21 3.95 -8.34
CA LEU A 3 8.30 4.14 -9.48
C LEU A 3 7.01 4.82 -9.02
N VAL A 4 6.62 5.90 -9.67
CA VAL A 4 5.49 6.75 -9.31
C VAL A 4 4.47 6.84 -10.45
N SER A 5 3.18 6.77 -10.13
CA SER A 5 2.10 7.16 -11.04
C SER A 5 1.66 8.59 -10.69
N PHE A 6 1.43 9.41 -11.69
CA PHE A 6 1.08 10.82 -11.50
C PHE A 6 0.09 11.32 -12.55
N ASN A 7 -0.48 12.49 -12.29
CA ASN A 7 -1.20 13.28 -13.27
C ASN A 7 -0.47 14.62 -13.44
N HIS A 8 -0.12 14.97 -14.67
CA HIS A 8 0.47 16.23 -15.05
C HIS A 8 -0.39 16.86 -16.15
N ASP A 9 -0.88 18.07 -15.92
CA ASP A 9 -1.75 18.82 -16.85
C ASP A 9 -2.95 18.00 -17.38
N GLY A 10 -3.59 17.22 -16.50
CA GLY A 10 -4.76 16.42 -16.83
C GLY A 10 -4.45 15.08 -17.53
N LYS A 11 -3.19 14.75 -17.75
CA LYS A 11 -2.75 13.49 -18.36
C LYS A 11 -2.15 12.58 -17.30
N ASP A 12 -2.61 11.36 -17.24
CA ASP A 12 -2.02 10.33 -16.38
C ASP A 12 -0.71 9.83 -17.01
N GLY A 13 0.29 9.66 -16.16
CA GLY A 13 1.61 9.19 -16.52
C GLY A 13 2.26 8.37 -15.41
N TYR A 14 3.45 7.87 -15.69
CA TYR A 14 4.28 7.20 -14.70
C TYR A 14 5.76 7.53 -14.93
N GLY A 15 6.54 7.38 -13.88
CA GLY A 15 7.96 7.72 -13.94
C GLY A 15 8.75 7.16 -12.77
N ALA A 16 9.98 7.61 -12.65
CA ALA A 16 10.85 7.31 -11.53
C ALA A 16 11.15 8.58 -10.73
N VAL A 17 11.11 8.47 -9.40
CA VAL A 17 11.53 9.54 -8.50
C VAL A 17 13.06 9.54 -8.43
N LEU A 18 13.65 10.67 -8.75
CA LEU A 18 15.09 10.96 -8.70
C LEU A 18 15.36 12.14 -7.76
N ASP A 19 16.63 12.40 -7.47
CA ASP A 19 17.02 13.62 -6.79
C ASP A 19 16.55 14.84 -7.62
N GLY A 20 15.71 15.67 -7.00
CA GLY A 20 15.18 16.88 -7.63
C GLY A 20 13.86 16.74 -8.39
N GLY A 21 13.25 15.55 -8.48
CA GLY A 21 11.94 15.42 -9.13
C GLY A 21 11.61 14.06 -9.69
N ILE A 22 10.87 14.04 -10.80
CA ILE A 22 10.42 12.84 -11.49
C ILE A 22 11.03 12.80 -12.89
N LEU A 23 11.62 11.68 -13.27
CA LEU A 23 11.87 11.34 -14.66
C LEU A 23 10.57 10.75 -15.24
N ASP A 24 9.93 11.47 -16.15
CA ASP A 24 8.74 10.97 -16.86
C ASP A 24 9.13 9.83 -17.81
N LEU A 25 8.53 8.68 -17.61
CA LEU A 25 8.73 7.46 -18.40
C LEU A 25 7.50 7.07 -19.21
N SER A 26 6.44 7.90 -19.21
CA SER A 26 5.17 7.60 -19.89
C SER A 26 5.31 7.41 -21.40
N GLY A 27 6.32 8.06 -22.00
CA GLY A 27 6.67 7.89 -23.41
C GLY A 27 7.77 6.87 -23.68
N ALA A 28 8.27 6.18 -22.65
CA ALA A 28 9.34 5.20 -22.80
C ALA A 28 8.87 4.00 -23.60
N LEU A 29 9.73 3.54 -24.50
CA LEU A 29 9.48 2.39 -25.36
C LEU A 29 10.23 1.16 -24.84
N TYR A 30 9.53 0.03 -24.77
CA TYR A 30 10.13 -1.27 -24.60
C TYR A 30 9.70 -2.17 -25.77
N GLN A 31 10.65 -2.63 -26.57
CA GLN A 31 10.37 -3.45 -27.76
C GLN A 31 9.25 -2.86 -28.64
N GLU A 32 9.32 -1.56 -28.91
CA GLU A 32 8.32 -0.81 -29.68
C GLU A 32 6.90 -0.71 -29.02
N SER A 33 6.79 -1.10 -27.75
CA SER A 33 5.54 -1.00 -26.99
C SER A 33 5.52 0.23 -26.09
N HIS A 34 4.36 0.88 -26.01
CA HIS A 34 4.08 1.93 -25.03
C HIS A 34 3.23 1.33 -23.91
N PHE A 35 3.62 1.59 -22.66
CA PHE A 35 2.82 1.19 -21.51
C PHE A 35 2.01 2.38 -21.01
N ALA A 36 0.72 2.18 -20.75
CA ALA A 36 -0.15 3.24 -20.25
C ALA A 36 -0.09 3.38 -18.71
N SER A 37 0.50 2.41 -17.99
CA SER A 37 0.54 2.38 -16.55
C SER A 37 1.66 1.49 -15.99
N LEU A 38 2.02 1.68 -14.74
CA LEU A 38 2.95 0.79 -14.03
C LEU A 38 2.45 -0.66 -13.98
N ARG A 39 1.14 -0.88 -13.94
CA ARG A 39 0.57 -2.23 -14.04
C ARG A 39 0.98 -2.93 -15.34
N GLU A 40 0.94 -2.23 -16.45
CA GLU A 40 1.36 -2.78 -17.74
C GLU A 40 2.85 -3.02 -17.80
N VAL A 41 3.66 -2.14 -17.20
CA VAL A 41 5.11 -2.35 -17.05
C VAL A 41 5.38 -3.66 -16.30
N PHE A 42 4.73 -3.90 -15.16
CA PHE A 42 4.88 -5.15 -14.42
C PHE A 42 4.38 -6.36 -15.22
N ALA A 43 3.28 -6.20 -15.97
CA ALA A 43 2.73 -7.26 -16.80
C ALA A 43 3.66 -7.65 -17.97
N ALA A 44 4.44 -6.71 -18.48
CA ALA A 44 5.45 -6.96 -19.52
C ALA A 44 6.68 -7.72 -18.99
N GLY A 45 6.82 -7.79 -17.66
CA GLY A 45 7.77 -8.65 -16.98
C GLY A 45 9.18 -8.04 -16.83
N PRO A 46 10.18 -8.89 -16.46
CA PRO A 46 11.51 -8.41 -16.05
C PRO A 46 12.25 -7.58 -17.09
N GLY A 47 12.05 -7.88 -18.39
CA GLY A 47 12.70 -7.14 -19.48
C GLY A 47 12.29 -5.67 -19.51
N ALA A 48 11.00 -5.35 -19.29
CA ALA A 48 10.52 -3.98 -19.23
C ALA A 48 11.13 -3.23 -18.03
N LEU A 49 11.19 -3.87 -16.86
CA LEU A 49 11.82 -3.29 -15.67
C LEU A 49 13.32 -3.04 -15.86
N THR A 50 14.03 -3.95 -16.55
CA THR A 50 15.45 -3.76 -16.89
C THR A 50 15.66 -2.56 -17.81
N GLU A 51 14.80 -2.39 -18.81
CA GLU A 51 14.88 -1.24 -19.70
C GLU A 51 14.55 0.08 -18.98
N LEU A 52 13.51 0.08 -18.12
CA LEU A 52 13.23 1.26 -17.30
C LEU A 52 14.41 1.61 -16.39
N ARG A 53 15.07 0.63 -15.77
CA ARG A 53 16.27 0.88 -14.97
C ARG A 53 17.37 1.54 -15.80
N ARG A 54 17.63 1.03 -16.98
CA ARG A 54 18.62 1.63 -17.90
C ARG A 54 18.30 3.10 -18.21
N LEU A 55 17.01 3.42 -18.41
CA LEU A 55 16.57 4.80 -18.64
C LEU A 55 16.72 5.67 -17.39
N VAL A 56 16.40 5.13 -16.23
CA VAL A 56 16.54 5.80 -14.93
C VAL A 56 18.01 6.11 -14.63
N ASP A 57 18.92 5.14 -14.83
CA ASP A 57 20.36 5.29 -14.57
C ASP A 57 21.03 6.31 -15.50
N ALA A 58 20.48 6.49 -16.72
CA ALA A 58 21.00 7.45 -17.72
C ALA A 58 20.26 8.79 -17.71
N GLY A 59 19.12 8.89 -17.00
CA GLY A 59 18.22 10.03 -17.07
C GLY A 59 18.42 11.05 -15.96
N SER A 60 17.66 12.13 -16.06
CA SER A 60 17.54 13.16 -15.03
C SER A 60 16.07 13.55 -14.90
N ALA A 61 15.70 14.18 -13.77
CA ALA A 61 14.35 14.65 -13.54
C ALA A 61 13.88 15.59 -14.66
N THR A 62 12.68 15.35 -15.16
CA THR A 62 12.02 16.14 -16.22
C THR A 62 10.85 16.96 -15.69
N LEU A 63 10.31 16.58 -14.52
CA LEU A 63 9.20 17.25 -13.84
C LEU A 63 9.57 17.48 -12.38
N GLY A 64 9.16 18.60 -11.81
CA GLY A 64 9.20 18.82 -10.37
C GLY A 64 8.13 17.99 -9.66
N LEU A 65 8.37 17.60 -8.39
CA LEU A 65 7.35 16.93 -7.57
C LEU A 65 6.11 17.82 -7.35
N SER A 66 6.30 19.14 -7.30
CA SER A 66 5.22 20.13 -7.18
C SER A 66 4.38 20.29 -8.45
N ASP A 67 4.86 19.84 -9.59
CA ASP A 67 4.22 20.05 -10.90
C ASP A 67 3.19 18.95 -11.21
N VAL A 68 3.15 17.92 -10.37
CA VAL A 68 2.31 16.75 -10.58
C VAL A 68 1.39 16.47 -9.40
N LYS A 69 0.26 15.81 -9.67
CA LYS A 69 -0.55 15.15 -8.64
C LYS A 69 -0.17 13.68 -8.59
N ILE A 70 0.40 13.24 -7.48
CA ILE A 70 0.72 11.83 -7.27
C ILE A 70 -0.60 11.03 -7.23
N ARG A 71 -0.62 9.90 -7.93
CA ARG A 71 -1.74 8.96 -7.99
C ARG A 71 -1.43 7.73 -7.16
N MET A 72 -2.44 6.91 -6.87
CA MET A 72 -2.15 5.57 -6.36
C MET A 72 -1.15 4.89 -7.30
N PRO A 73 -0.08 4.25 -6.76
CA PRO A 73 0.98 3.68 -7.58
C PRO A 73 0.49 2.70 -8.65
N ILE A 74 -0.47 1.83 -8.28
CA ILE A 74 -1.29 1.06 -9.22
C ILE A 74 -2.71 1.61 -9.13
N HIS A 75 -3.07 2.48 -10.06
CA HIS A 75 -4.38 3.14 -10.04
C HIS A 75 -5.54 2.28 -10.56
N ASN A 76 -5.23 1.14 -11.20
CA ASN A 76 -6.18 0.20 -11.79
C ASN A 76 -5.89 -1.27 -11.38
N PRO A 77 -5.72 -1.59 -10.09
CA PRO A 77 -5.44 -2.94 -9.65
C PRO A 77 -6.62 -3.87 -9.99
N SER A 78 -6.34 -5.13 -10.34
CA SER A 78 -7.41 -6.11 -10.51
C SER A 78 -7.99 -6.53 -9.16
N LYS A 79 -7.11 -6.66 -8.16
CA LYS A 79 -7.48 -7.10 -6.81
C LYS A 79 -6.65 -6.31 -5.79
N ILE A 80 -7.31 -5.99 -4.66
CA ILE A 80 -6.66 -5.49 -3.45
C ILE A 80 -7.08 -6.44 -2.33
N PHE A 81 -6.14 -7.21 -1.82
CA PHE A 81 -6.33 -8.06 -0.65
C PHE A 81 -5.76 -7.40 0.58
N CYS A 82 -6.43 -7.59 1.72
CA CYS A 82 -5.95 -7.14 3.02
C CYS A 82 -5.92 -8.31 3.99
N VAL A 83 -4.90 -8.34 4.84
CA VAL A 83 -4.70 -9.37 5.87
C VAL A 83 -4.99 -8.78 7.24
N GLY A 84 -6.20 -8.99 7.73
CA GLY A 84 -6.62 -8.46 9.01
C GLY A 84 -5.96 -9.17 10.20
N ARG A 85 -5.62 -8.39 11.23
CA ARG A 85 -5.05 -8.88 12.50
C ARG A 85 -3.78 -9.73 12.31
N ASN A 86 -2.90 -9.27 11.44
CA ASN A 86 -1.70 -10.02 11.04
C ASN A 86 -0.45 -9.67 11.86
N TYR A 87 -0.57 -8.89 12.91
CA TYR A 87 0.57 -8.52 13.76
C TYR A 87 0.33 -8.95 15.20
N TYR A 88 1.40 -9.42 15.87
CA TYR A 88 1.35 -9.60 17.31
C TYR A 88 1.18 -8.23 17.96
N ALA A 89 0.20 -8.10 18.85
CA ALA A 89 0.07 -6.92 19.68
C ALA A 89 1.31 -6.78 20.58
N TYR A 90 1.76 -5.54 20.82
CA TYR A 90 3.02 -5.19 21.50
C TYR A 90 3.19 -5.83 22.90
N HIS A 91 2.12 -6.40 23.49
CA HIS A 91 2.11 -6.92 24.85
C HIS A 91 1.52 -8.32 25.02
N GLU A 92 1.09 -8.99 23.98
CA GLU A 92 0.48 -10.31 24.08
C GLU A 92 1.04 -11.29 23.04
N VAL A 93 2.27 -11.75 23.23
CA VAL A 93 2.69 -13.04 22.68
C VAL A 93 1.96 -14.11 23.52
N LYS A 94 0.73 -14.41 23.16
CA LYS A 94 0.05 -15.60 23.70
C LYS A 94 0.64 -16.79 22.97
N GLU A 95 1.33 -17.65 23.70
CA GLU A 95 1.83 -18.94 23.18
C GLU A 95 0.74 -19.78 22.51
N ASP A 96 -0.53 -19.53 22.82
CA ASP A 96 -1.71 -20.25 22.32
C ASP A 96 -2.58 -19.45 21.31
N GLY A 97 -2.13 -18.30 20.80
CA GLY A 97 -2.99 -17.33 20.12
C GLY A 97 -2.82 -17.15 18.62
N ARG A 98 -1.91 -17.88 17.95
CA ARG A 98 -1.80 -17.79 16.50
C ARG A 98 -3.06 -18.38 15.85
N PRO A 99 -3.82 -17.60 15.03
CA PRO A 99 -4.92 -18.17 14.27
C PRO A 99 -4.43 -19.23 13.29
N GLU A 100 -5.23 -20.24 13.03
CA GLU A 100 -4.88 -21.30 12.06
C GLU A 100 -4.75 -20.76 10.64
N TRP A 101 -5.59 -19.76 10.29
CA TRP A 101 -5.65 -19.17 8.96
C TRP A 101 -5.70 -17.64 9.01
N PRO A 102 -5.12 -16.95 8.01
CA PRO A 102 -5.20 -15.49 7.92
C PRO A 102 -6.62 -15.02 7.61
N SER A 103 -7.01 -13.90 8.19
CA SER A 103 -8.25 -13.21 7.85
C SER A 103 -8.04 -12.40 6.57
N ILE A 104 -8.47 -12.91 5.42
CA ILE A 104 -8.33 -12.23 4.13
C ILE A 104 -9.66 -11.60 3.74
N PHE A 105 -9.62 -10.34 3.32
CA PHE A 105 -10.78 -9.62 2.78
C PHE A 105 -10.34 -8.67 1.65
N PRO A 106 -11.26 -8.34 0.69
CA PRO A 106 -10.96 -7.39 -0.37
C PRO A 106 -11.24 -5.95 0.06
N ARG A 107 -10.50 -5.02 -0.56
CA ARG A 107 -10.87 -3.61 -0.61
C ARG A 107 -11.09 -3.17 -2.07
N PHE A 108 -11.99 -2.19 -2.23
CA PHE A 108 -12.23 -1.57 -3.53
C PHE A 108 -11.29 -0.37 -3.70
N ARG A 109 -10.89 -0.14 -4.93
CA ARG A 109 -10.00 0.98 -5.28
C ARG A 109 -10.50 2.32 -4.74
N ASP A 110 -11.81 2.58 -4.81
CA ASP A 110 -12.41 3.86 -4.42
C ASP A 110 -12.43 4.11 -2.91
N SER A 111 -12.08 3.10 -2.11
CA SER A 111 -11.86 3.26 -0.67
C SER A 111 -10.50 3.87 -0.32
N PHE A 112 -9.62 4.09 -1.31
CA PHE A 112 -8.29 4.68 -1.10
C PHE A 112 -8.14 6.03 -1.80
N SER A 113 -7.55 6.99 -1.10
CA SER A 113 -6.96 8.22 -1.63
C SER A 113 -5.50 7.99 -2.04
N ALA A 114 -4.96 8.84 -2.90
CA ALA A 114 -3.53 8.85 -3.18
C ALA A 114 -2.76 9.68 -2.13
N HIS A 115 -1.44 9.70 -2.21
CA HIS A 115 -0.59 10.58 -1.41
C HIS A 115 -1.00 12.05 -1.60
N ASP A 116 -1.02 12.82 -0.51
CA ASP A 116 -1.46 14.21 -0.42
C ASP A 116 -2.95 14.45 -0.78
N GLU A 117 -3.69 13.44 -1.23
CA GLU A 117 -5.14 13.57 -1.37
C GLU A 117 -5.83 13.38 -0.01
N PRO A 118 -6.93 14.09 0.28
CA PRO A 118 -7.61 13.94 1.56
C PRO A 118 -8.20 12.54 1.76
N ILE A 119 -8.04 12.01 2.96
CA ILE A 119 -8.85 10.91 3.48
C ILE A 119 -10.14 11.53 3.99
N ILE A 120 -11.27 10.92 3.67
CA ILE A 120 -12.60 11.47 3.97
C ILE A 120 -13.16 10.81 5.23
N ARG A 121 -13.39 11.65 6.23
CA ARG A 121 -14.18 11.26 7.39
C ARG A 121 -15.66 11.45 7.06
N GLY A 122 -16.36 10.33 6.94
CA GLY A 122 -17.78 10.31 6.62
C GLY A 122 -18.62 11.07 7.65
N ARG A 123 -19.88 11.37 7.26
CA ARG A 123 -20.87 12.03 8.10
C ARG A 123 -21.29 11.17 9.27
N ASP A 124 -22.52 11.25 9.70
CA ASP A 124 -23.14 10.72 10.91
C ASP A 124 -22.62 9.35 11.40
N ASP A 125 -22.51 8.37 10.51
CA ASP A 125 -22.01 7.02 10.79
C ASP A 125 -20.51 6.82 10.44
N GLY A 126 -19.76 7.89 10.18
CA GLY A 126 -18.37 7.87 9.73
C GLY A 126 -17.39 8.54 10.70
N ASP A 127 -17.82 8.91 11.90
CA ASP A 127 -17.02 9.73 12.83
C ASP A 127 -15.94 8.94 13.60
N GLN A 128 -15.98 7.60 13.54
CA GLN A 128 -14.96 6.74 14.12
C GLN A 128 -13.96 6.25 13.05
N LEU A 129 -13.40 7.20 12.31
CA LEU A 129 -12.36 6.93 11.31
C LEU A 129 -11.03 6.61 12.01
N ASP A 130 -10.56 5.41 11.80
CA ASP A 130 -9.33 4.85 12.37
C ASP A 130 -8.25 4.71 11.31
N TYR A 131 -7.00 4.58 11.73
CA TYR A 131 -5.80 4.44 10.87
C TYR A 131 -5.10 3.10 11.14
N GLU A 132 -4.52 2.54 10.09
CA GLU A 132 -3.75 1.28 10.13
C GLU A 132 -2.62 1.39 9.09
N GLY A 133 -1.38 1.70 9.55
CA GLY A 133 -0.21 1.81 8.68
C GLY A 133 0.31 0.43 8.28
N GLU A 134 0.44 0.17 6.98
CA GLU A 134 0.73 -1.14 6.42
C GLU A 134 1.76 -1.12 5.30
N LEU A 135 2.64 -2.12 5.29
CA LEU A 135 3.40 -2.47 4.09
C LEU A 135 2.44 -3.11 3.08
N VAL A 136 2.56 -2.70 1.81
CA VAL A 136 1.80 -3.27 0.71
C VAL A 136 2.75 -3.97 -0.25
N VAL A 137 2.47 -5.25 -0.53
CA VAL A 137 3.15 -6.01 -1.58
C VAL A 137 2.47 -5.75 -2.91
N VAL A 138 3.25 -5.41 -3.93
CA VAL A 138 2.80 -5.29 -5.32
C VAL A 138 3.23 -6.53 -6.07
N ILE A 139 2.27 -7.28 -6.63
CA ILE A 139 2.57 -8.47 -7.43
C ILE A 139 3.16 -8.02 -8.78
N GLY A 140 4.32 -8.56 -9.13
CA GLY A 140 5.02 -8.29 -10.38
C GLY A 140 4.96 -9.43 -11.39
N LYS A 141 4.67 -10.65 -10.94
CA LYS A 141 4.61 -11.85 -11.78
C LYS A 141 3.36 -12.65 -11.45
N GLN A 142 2.60 -13.00 -12.50
CA GLN A 142 1.40 -13.81 -12.31
C GLN A 142 1.72 -15.19 -11.74
N GLY A 143 0.77 -15.75 -10.98
CA GLY A 143 0.91 -17.11 -10.48
C GLY A 143 -0.36 -17.64 -9.82
N ARG A 144 -0.46 -18.95 -9.76
CA ARG A 144 -1.45 -19.69 -9.00
C ARG A 144 -0.80 -20.92 -8.37
N HIS A 145 -1.23 -21.31 -7.16
CA HIS A 145 -0.61 -22.37 -6.38
C HIS A 145 0.91 -22.16 -6.19
N ILE A 146 1.29 -20.91 -5.91
CA ILE A 146 2.67 -20.50 -5.69
C ILE A 146 3.16 -21.16 -4.40
N ALA A 147 4.28 -21.88 -4.45
CA ALA A 147 4.90 -22.40 -3.24
C ALA A 147 5.55 -21.28 -2.42
N GLU A 148 5.53 -21.37 -1.10
CA GLU A 148 6.11 -20.32 -0.22
C GLU A 148 7.54 -19.97 -0.60
N LYS A 149 8.39 -20.96 -0.87
CA LYS A 149 9.79 -20.75 -1.29
C LYS A 149 9.97 -19.96 -2.58
N ASP A 150 8.94 -19.91 -3.43
CA ASP A 150 8.96 -19.25 -4.72
C ASP A 150 8.24 -17.89 -4.68
N SER A 151 7.51 -17.58 -3.58
CA SER A 151 6.63 -16.42 -3.43
C SER A 151 7.33 -15.10 -3.64
N MET A 152 8.55 -14.94 -3.12
CA MET A 152 9.32 -13.70 -3.25
C MET A 152 9.63 -13.36 -4.71
N SER A 153 9.76 -14.35 -5.59
CA SER A 153 10.00 -14.12 -7.03
C SER A 153 8.79 -13.58 -7.78
N HIS A 154 7.63 -13.51 -7.14
CA HIS A 154 6.40 -12.93 -7.69
C HIS A 154 6.19 -11.48 -7.29
N ILE A 155 7.03 -10.93 -6.42
CA ILE A 155 6.92 -9.55 -5.95
C ILE A 155 7.59 -8.61 -6.95
N GLY A 156 6.85 -7.58 -7.38
CA GLY A 156 7.37 -6.49 -8.22
C GLY A 156 7.96 -5.35 -7.40
N GLY A 157 7.43 -5.12 -6.20
CA GLY A 157 7.87 -4.07 -5.30
C GLY A 157 6.97 -3.90 -4.10
N TYR A 158 7.20 -2.81 -3.38
CA TYR A 158 6.50 -2.48 -2.14
C TYR A 158 6.03 -1.04 -2.16
N THR A 159 4.90 -0.78 -1.52
CA THR A 159 4.37 0.55 -1.26
C THR A 159 3.75 0.61 0.14
N ILE A 160 3.14 1.73 0.49
CA ILE A 160 2.57 1.98 1.81
C ILE A 160 1.06 2.14 1.68
N ALA A 161 0.30 1.65 2.66
CA ALA A 161 -1.10 2.00 2.82
C ALA A 161 -1.37 2.50 4.25
N ASN A 162 -2.35 3.38 4.36
CA ASN A 162 -3.21 3.48 5.53
C ASN A 162 -4.48 2.68 5.21
N GLU A 163 -4.63 1.50 5.81
CA GLU A 163 -5.80 0.62 5.63
C GLU A 163 -6.95 1.08 6.56
N GLY A 164 -7.36 2.36 6.42
CA GLY A 164 -8.32 3.01 7.31
C GLY A 164 -9.62 2.25 7.50
N SER A 165 -10.16 2.34 8.71
CA SER A 165 -11.37 1.64 9.13
C SER A 165 -12.39 2.62 9.68
N VAL A 166 -13.66 2.46 9.33
CA VAL A 166 -14.76 3.21 9.95
C VAL A 166 -15.45 2.33 10.98
N ARG A 167 -15.06 2.50 12.26
CA ARG A 167 -15.41 1.58 13.35
C ARG A 167 -16.90 1.57 13.71
N ASN A 168 -17.65 2.63 13.39
CA ASN A 168 -19.12 2.67 13.53
C ASN A 168 -19.85 1.51 12.81
N TRP A 169 -19.20 0.91 11.82
CA TRP A 169 -19.78 -0.17 11.01
C TRP A 169 -19.43 -1.57 11.50
N ILE A 170 -18.62 -1.69 12.57
CA ILE A 170 -18.33 -2.98 13.20
C ILE A 170 -19.63 -3.60 13.72
N GLY A 171 -19.84 -4.88 13.44
CA GLY A 171 -21.02 -5.62 13.89
C GLY A 171 -22.30 -5.37 13.07
N ARG A 172 -22.27 -4.50 12.05
CA ARG A 172 -23.41 -4.32 11.12
C ARG A 172 -23.46 -5.39 10.02
N GLY A 173 -22.93 -6.56 10.28
CA GLY A 173 -22.88 -7.70 9.38
C GLY A 173 -21.74 -8.64 9.74
N THR A 174 -21.59 -9.71 8.96
CA THR A 174 -20.55 -10.72 9.18
C THR A 174 -19.24 -10.44 8.43
N GLN A 175 -19.25 -9.46 7.53
CA GLN A 175 -18.13 -9.14 6.65
C GLN A 175 -17.53 -7.77 6.99
N ASN A 176 -16.21 -7.64 6.83
CA ASN A 176 -15.50 -6.38 7.02
C ASN A 176 -15.76 -5.35 5.91
N CYS A 177 -16.46 -5.73 4.85
CA CYS A 177 -16.63 -4.88 3.67
C CYS A 177 -17.16 -3.46 3.99
N PRO A 178 -18.23 -3.26 4.79
CA PRO A 178 -18.70 -1.91 5.11
C PRO A 178 -17.73 -1.10 5.98
N VAL A 179 -16.99 -1.77 6.87
CA VAL A 179 -16.00 -1.13 7.77
C VAL A 179 -14.81 -0.59 6.97
N LYS A 180 -14.40 -1.33 5.94
CA LYS A 180 -13.14 -1.14 5.22
C LYS A 180 -13.30 -0.47 3.84
N ASN A 181 -14.52 -0.35 3.32
CA ASN A 181 -14.76 0.14 1.96
C ASN A 181 -15.61 1.43 1.91
N GLN A 182 -15.58 2.23 2.97
CA GLN A 182 -16.12 3.58 2.91
C GLN A 182 -15.28 4.41 1.91
N TRP A 183 -15.95 5.25 1.14
CA TRP A 183 -15.31 6.05 0.10
C TRP A 183 -14.16 6.89 0.67
N ARG A 184 -12.94 6.70 0.11
CA ARG A 184 -11.71 7.40 0.50
C ARG A 184 -11.38 7.34 2.00
N SER A 185 -11.74 6.24 2.66
CA SER A 185 -11.45 6.05 4.09
C SER A 185 -10.02 5.62 4.39
N GLY A 186 -9.28 5.17 3.40
CA GLY A 186 -7.86 4.84 3.47
C GLY A 186 -7.03 5.59 2.44
N SER A 187 -5.73 5.31 2.37
CA SER A 187 -4.84 5.89 1.38
C SER A 187 -3.74 4.91 0.97
N MET A 188 -3.11 5.14 -0.21
CA MET A 188 -2.04 4.29 -0.71
C MET A 188 -1.06 5.07 -1.58
N GLY A 189 0.24 4.85 -1.36
CA GLY A 189 1.34 5.50 -2.08
C GLY A 189 2.59 5.67 -1.19
N PRO A 190 3.45 6.66 -1.46
CA PRO A 190 3.41 7.58 -2.61
C PRO A 190 3.87 6.94 -3.92
N TRP A 191 4.75 5.93 -3.87
CA TRP A 191 5.38 5.25 -4.99
C TRP A 191 5.57 3.76 -4.70
N ILE A 192 6.03 3.00 -5.69
CA ILE A 192 6.51 1.62 -5.53
C ILE A 192 8.03 1.64 -5.48
N VAL A 193 8.61 1.08 -4.43
CA VAL A 193 10.03 0.71 -4.39
C VAL A 193 10.15 -0.69 -4.97
N THR A 194 10.92 -0.87 -6.05
CA THR A 194 11.07 -2.17 -6.69
C THR A 194 11.71 -3.18 -5.75
N ALA A 195 11.34 -4.46 -5.88
CA ALA A 195 11.70 -5.50 -4.91
C ALA A 195 13.20 -5.66 -4.68
N ASP A 196 14.02 -5.39 -5.68
CA ASP A 196 15.49 -5.45 -5.64
C ASP A 196 16.15 -4.36 -4.76
N GLU A 197 15.41 -3.31 -4.42
CA GLU A 197 15.90 -2.23 -3.53
C GLU A 197 15.68 -2.54 -2.04
N ILE A 198 14.83 -3.51 -1.72
CA ILE A 198 14.49 -3.91 -0.34
C ILE A 198 15.18 -5.23 -0.02
N ALA A 199 16.22 -5.17 0.76
CA ALA A 199 17.04 -6.34 1.09
C ALA A 199 16.27 -7.41 1.88
N ASP A 200 15.46 -7.00 2.85
CA ASP A 200 14.64 -7.90 3.68
C ASP A 200 13.32 -7.22 4.05
N PRO A 201 12.22 -7.52 3.32
CA PRO A 201 10.92 -6.90 3.61
C PRO A 201 10.28 -7.37 4.92
N MET A 202 10.88 -8.38 5.58
CA MET A 202 10.42 -8.87 6.89
C MET A 202 11.12 -8.17 8.08
N LYS A 203 11.82 -7.05 7.84
CA LYS A 203 12.55 -6.29 8.89
C LYS A 203 12.41 -4.77 8.72
N LEU A 204 11.29 -4.32 8.19
CA LEU A 204 11.07 -2.90 7.94
C LEU A 204 10.33 -2.26 9.12
N PRO A 205 10.91 -1.23 9.77
CA PRO A 205 10.21 -0.40 10.74
C PRO A 205 9.00 0.29 10.10
N ILE A 206 7.87 0.30 10.82
CA ILE A 206 6.62 0.95 10.43
C ILE A 206 6.22 1.93 11.52
N LYS A 207 6.03 3.20 11.17
CA LYS A 207 5.54 4.23 12.09
C LYS A 207 4.35 4.94 11.51
N THR A 208 3.30 5.08 12.30
CA THR A 208 2.16 5.94 11.98
C THR A 208 2.13 7.14 12.92
N ARG A 209 1.99 8.34 12.36
CA ARG A 209 1.87 9.59 13.13
C ARG A 209 0.56 10.29 12.81
N VAL A 210 0.00 10.93 13.82
CA VAL A 210 -1.12 11.86 13.67
C VAL A 210 -0.65 13.21 14.24
N ASN A 211 -0.60 14.24 13.40
CA ASN A 211 -0.09 15.57 13.77
C ASN A 211 1.33 15.51 14.37
N GLY A 212 2.20 14.63 13.82
CA GLY A 212 3.57 14.41 14.30
C GLY A 212 3.69 13.49 15.53
N GLU A 213 2.61 13.17 16.23
CA GLU A 213 2.62 12.24 17.36
C GLU A 213 2.63 10.79 16.87
N ILE A 214 3.61 10.01 17.33
CA ILE A 214 3.68 8.56 17.02
C ILE A 214 2.50 7.85 17.69
N ARG A 215 1.72 7.13 16.89
CA ARG A 215 0.57 6.32 17.30
C ARG A 215 0.83 4.83 17.16
N GLN A 216 1.46 4.42 16.06
CA GLN A 216 1.92 3.06 15.83
C GLN A 216 3.42 3.07 15.67
N ASP A 217 4.11 2.13 16.31
CA ASP A 217 5.56 1.91 16.19
C ASP A 217 5.81 0.41 16.25
N GLY A 218 6.15 -0.18 15.11
CA GLY A 218 6.37 -1.61 14.97
C GLY A 218 7.24 -1.94 13.77
N ALA A 219 7.29 -3.19 13.39
CA ALA A 219 8.07 -3.64 12.25
C ALA A 219 7.44 -4.89 11.60
N THR A 220 7.81 -5.17 10.36
CA THR A 220 7.24 -6.28 9.58
C THR A 220 7.62 -7.66 10.11
N ASP A 221 8.65 -7.80 10.95
CA ASP A 221 9.01 -9.05 11.65
C ASP A 221 7.99 -9.44 12.73
N MET A 222 7.07 -8.53 13.07
CA MET A 222 5.95 -8.79 13.98
C MET A 222 4.75 -9.46 13.28
N MET A 223 4.82 -9.74 11.98
CA MET A 223 3.74 -10.43 11.25
C MET A 223 3.50 -11.84 11.79
N ILE A 224 2.23 -12.20 11.97
CA ILE A 224 1.79 -13.56 12.34
C ILE A 224 1.95 -14.50 11.15
N PHE A 225 1.51 -14.05 9.98
CA PHE A 225 1.68 -14.71 8.70
C PHE A 225 2.59 -13.85 7.84
N ASP A 226 3.77 -14.36 7.53
CA ASP A 226 4.76 -13.64 6.74
C ASP A 226 4.36 -13.49 5.26
N ILE A 227 5.06 -12.63 4.53
CA ILE A 227 4.76 -12.34 3.13
C ILE A 227 4.78 -13.61 2.26
N PRO A 228 5.77 -14.52 2.36
CA PRO A 228 5.77 -15.77 1.62
C PRO A 228 4.52 -16.62 1.84
N PHE A 229 4.12 -16.80 3.09
CA PHE A 229 2.92 -17.55 3.44
C PHE A 229 1.65 -16.89 2.86
N VAL A 230 1.50 -15.57 3.02
CA VAL A 230 0.33 -14.82 2.55
C VAL A 230 0.16 -14.94 1.03
N ILE A 231 1.24 -14.76 0.25
CA ILE A 231 1.21 -14.92 -1.22
C ILE A 231 0.83 -16.36 -1.58
N SER A 232 1.49 -17.35 -0.96
CA SER A 232 1.18 -18.76 -1.19
C SER A 232 -0.28 -19.06 -0.89
N TYR A 233 -0.78 -18.61 0.27
CA TYR A 233 -2.16 -18.84 0.70
C TYR A 233 -3.19 -18.24 -0.26
N ILE A 234 -3.05 -16.95 -0.62
CA ILE A 234 -3.96 -16.26 -1.55
C ILE A 234 -3.94 -16.95 -2.92
N SER A 235 -2.77 -17.38 -3.40
CA SER A 235 -2.62 -18.02 -4.70
C SER A 235 -3.32 -19.38 -4.81
N ARG A 236 -3.72 -20.02 -3.70
CA ARG A 236 -4.47 -21.28 -3.70
C ARG A 236 -5.92 -21.09 -4.17
N PHE A 237 -6.56 -19.99 -3.83
CA PHE A 237 -7.96 -19.77 -4.16
C PHE A 237 -8.17 -18.83 -5.35
N THR A 238 -7.18 -17.99 -5.70
CA THR A 238 -7.25 -17.12 -6.86
C THR A 238 -5.91 -17.06 -7.60
N ARG A 239 -5.93 -16.63 -8.87
CA ARG A 239 -4.71 -16.32 -9.61
C ARG A 239 -4.29 -14.88 -9.26
N LEU A 240 -3.03 -14.70 -8.86
CA LEU A 240 -2.42 -13.39 -8.71
C LEU A 240 -1.94 -12.88 -10.06
N GLU A 241 -2.19 -11.59 -10.31
CA GLU A 241 -1.83 -10.90 -11.55
C GLU A 241 -0.86 -9.74 -11.26
N PRO A 242 -0.02 -9.35 -12.22
CA PRO A 242 0.80 -8.15 -12.07
C PRO A 242 -0.06 -6.92 -11.75
N GLY A 243 0.35 -6.16 -10.75
CA GLY A 243 -0.38 -5.02 -10.22
C GLY A 243 -1.49 -5.35 -9.22
N ASP A 244 -1.71 -6.62 -8.85
CA ASP A 244 -2.49 -6.95 -7.65
C ASP A 244 -1.76 -6.48 -6.40
N LEU A 245 -2.51 -6.03 -5.40
CA LEU A 245 -2.01 -5.43 -4.18
C LEU A 245 -2.38 -6.28 -2.96
N ILE A 246 -1.45 -6.45 -2.03
CA ILE A 246 -1.68 -7.16 -0.78
C ILE A 246 -1.23 -6.26 0.38
N CYS A 247 -2.19 -5.71 1.12
CA CYS A 247 -1.96 -5.01 2.38
C CYS A 247 -1.70 -6.07 3.45
N THR A 248 -0.57 -5.97 4.17
CA THR A 248 -0.04 -7.08 4.99
C THR A 248 -0.49 -7.07 6.43
N GLY A 249 -1.32 -6.11 6.84
CA GLY A 249 -1.71 -5.86 8.22
C GLY A 249 -0.90 -4.74 8.84
N SER A 250 -1.33 -4.27 10.01
CA SER A 250 -0.72 -3.18 10.77
C SER A 250 -0.27 -3.61 12.17
N PRO A 251 0.80 -2.98 12.72
CA PRO A 251 1.13 -3.13 14.14
C PRO A 251 0.06 -2.51 15.04
N GLY A 252 0.11 -2.81 16.35
CA GLY A 252 -0.76 -2.21 17.36
C GLY A 252 -0.63 -0.68 17.45
N GLY A 253 -1.58 -0.04 18.15
CA GLY A 253 -1.65 1.42 18.32
C GLY A 253 -2.67 2.10 17.40
N SER A 254 -3.62 1.36 16.82
CA SER A 254 -4.77 1.94 16.12
C SER A 254 -5.63 2.77 17.08
N ALA A 255 -6.43 3.70 16.54
CA ALA A 255 -7.19 4.66 17.35
C ALA A 255 -8.15 3.98 18.35
N ILE A 256 -8.74 2.86 17.97
CA ILE A 256 -9.67 2.11 18.81
C ILE A 256 -9.00 1.47 20.05
N GLU A 257 -7.68 1.25 20.01
CA GLU A 257 -6.92 0.62 21.10
C GLU A 257 -6.60 1.57 22.25
N PHE A 258 -6.84 2.88 22.08
CA PHE A 258 -6.69 3.87 23.14
C PHE A 258 -7.93 3.95 24.02
N ASP A 259 -7.77 4.33 25.28
CA ASP A 259 -8.86 4.62 26.23
C ASP A 259 -8.76 6.07 26.74
N PRO A 260 -9.65 6.98 26.32
CA PRO A 260 -10.69 6.81 25.28
C PRO A 260 -10.08 6.69 23.86
N PRO A 261 -10.83 6.10 22.88
CA PRO A 261 -10.39 5.98 21.50
C PRO A 261 -10.02 7.33 20.85
N ARG A 262 -8.98 7.33 19.99
CA ARG A 262 -8.37 8.55 19.43
C ARG A 262 -8.54 8.63 17.91
N TYR A 263 -9.80 8.59 17.43
CA TYR A 263 -10.14 8.63 16.01
C TYR A 263 -9.68 9.91 15.31
N LEU A 264 -9.44 9.79 14.01
CA LEU A 264 -9.06 10.90 13.13
C LEU A 264 -10.19 11.95 13.04
N LYS A 265 -9.78 13.20 12.94
CA LYS A 265 -10.69 14.36 12.85
C LYS A 265 -10.32 15.22 11.64
N PRO A 266 -11.29 15.92 11.03
CA PRO A 266 -10.97 16.89 10.01
C PRO A 266 -9.94 17.91 10.51
N GLY A 267 -8.94 18.19 9.69
CA GLY A 267 -7.79 19.02 10.03
C GLY A 267 -6.57 18.26 10.55
N ASP A 268 -6.70 16.97 10.88
CA ASP A 268 -5.54 16.13 11.21
C ASP A 268 -4.69 15.86 9.97
N LEU A 269 -3.39 15.68 10.19
CA LEU A 269 -2.44 15.14 9.21
C LEU A 269 -2.02 13.74 9.65
N LEU A 270 -2.27 12.75 8.80
CA LEU A 270 -1.84 11.36 8.98
C LEU A 270 -0.60 11.09 8.15
N GLU A 271 0.39 10.45 8.77
CA GLU A 271 1.62 10.01 8.11
C GLU A 271 1.89 8.55 8.44
N VAL A 272 2.22 7.76 7.42
CA VAL A 272 2.71 6.38 7.57
C VAL A 272 4.10 6.30 6.93
N GLU A 273 5.10 6.05 7.75
CA GLU A 273 6.49 5.90 7.34
C GLU A 273 6.91 4.43 7.40
N ILE A 274 7.51 3.93 6.34
CA ILE A 274 8.15 2.61 6.31
C ILE A 274 9.58 2.79 5.82
N ASP A 275 10.52 2.35 6.62
CA ASP A 275 11.95 2.50 6.31
C ASP A 275 12.31 1.83 4.98
N GLY A 276 13.11 2.51 4.17
CA GLY A 276 13.46 2.06 2.82
C GLY A 276 12.36 2.20 1.77
N VAL A 277 11.08 2.37 2.16
CA VAL A 277 9.95 2.57 1.22
C VAL A 277 9.62 4.05 1.07
N GLY A 278 9.38 4.77 2.17
CA GLY A 278 9.08 6.19 2.14
C GLY A 278 8.04 6.61 3.18
N THR A 279 7.38 7.74 2.91
CA THR A 279 6.31 8.27 3.75
C THR A 279 5.07 8.56 2.92
N LEU A 280 3.95 7.96 3.29
CA LEU A 280 2.62 8.28 2.80
C LEU A 280 2.01 9.30 3.76
N GLN A 281 1.53 10.44 3.24
CA GLN A 281 0.85 11.42 4.08
C GLN A 281 -0.47 11.84 3.46
N ASN A 282 -1.43 12.18 4.32
CA ASN A 282 -2.76 12.60 3.89
C ASN A 282 -3.40 13.54 4.93
N PRO A 283 -3.97 14.67 4.51
CA PRO A 283 -4.86 15.44 5.35
C PRO A 283 -6.19 14.71 5.54
N ILE A 284 -6.85 14.97 6.66
CA ILE A 284 -8.20 14.45 6.94
C ILE A 284 -9.20 15.55 6.68
N GLU A 285 -10.21 15.28 5.85
CA GLU A 285 -11.29 16.20 5.55
C GLU A 285 -12.66 15.61 5.93
N ALA A 286 -13.63 16.48 6.19
CA ALA A 286 -15.02 16.08 6.35
C ALA A 286 -15.67 15.85 4.98
N GLU A 287 -16.58 14.90 4.89
CA GLU A 287 -17.45 14.68 3.72
C GLU A 287 -18.39 15.84 3.44
#